data_354dbba69e2c5d3f8c57e06e3f2fcd7a
#
_entry.id   354dbba69e2c5d3f8c57e06e3f2fcd7a
#
_cell.length_a   1.000
_cell.length_b   1.000
_cell.length_c   1.000
_cell.angle_alpha   90.00
_cell.angle_beta   90.00
_cell.angle_gamma   90.00
#
_symmetry.space_group_name_H-M   'P 1'
#
loop_
_entity.id
_entity.type
_entity.pdbx_description
1 polymer ?
#
loop_
_entity_poly.entity_id
_entity_poly.type
_entity_poly.pdbx_seq_one_letter_code
_entity_poly.pdbx_strand_id
1 'polypeptide(L)' 'MTIERVKHSGAYVISEIAGEGSNAYLFTRTYYGYTLAQAKAQFKIAIEGEGK' A
#
# COMPACT_ATOMS: atom_id res chain seq x y z
N MET A 1 -8.13 0.01 -3.86
CA MET A 1 -7.08 -0.43 -2.89
C MET A 1 -7.32 -1.87 -2.50
N THR A 2 -6.30 -2.69 -2.60
CA THR A 2 -6.37 -4.09 -2.20
C THR A 2 -5.50 -4.30 -0.96
N ILE A 3 -6.03 -4.97 0.04
CA ILE A 3 -5.31 -5.21 1.29
C ILE A 3 -5.33 -6.70 1.60
N GLU A 4 -4.15 -7.27 1.79
CA GLU A 4 -3.99 -8.66 2.17
C GLU A 4 -3.23 -8.75 3.49
N ARG A 5 -3.61 -9.72 4.30
CA ARG A 5 -2.90 -10.01 5.54
C ARG A 5 -2.10 -11.29 5.37
N VAL A 6 -0.81 -11.21 5.64
CA VAL A 6 0.06 -12.40 5.59
C VAL A 6 0.02 -13.09 6.95
N LYS A 7 -0.56 -14.28 6.99
CA LYS A 7 -0.79 -15.01 8.25
C LYS A 7 0.48 -15.31 9.05
N HIS A 8 1.54 -15.66 8.35
CA HIS A 8 2.79 -16.10 9.02
C HIS A 8 3.51 -14.95 9.74
N SER A 9 3.52 -13.77 9.15
CA SER A 9 4.24 -12.63 9.71
C SER A 9 3.32 -11.57 10.32
N GLY A 10 2.03 -11.65 10.07
CA GLY A 10 1.09 -10.62 10.48
C GLY A 10 1.24 -9.33 9.70
N ALA A 11 2.00 -9.35 8.62
CA ALA A 11 2.19 -8.16 7.78
C ALA A 11 0.95 -7.86 6.95
N TYR A 12 0.82 -6.61 6.55
CA TYR A 12 -0.22 -6.18 5.61
C TYR A 12 0.43 -5.80 4.30
N VAL A 13 -0.09 -6.34 3.21
CA VAL A 13 0.33 -5.98 1.86
C VAL A 13 -0.77 -5.15 1.23
N ILE A 14 -0.47 -3.90 0.93
CA ILE A 14 -1.44 -2.96 0.38
C ILE A 14 -1.03 -2.60 -1.03
N SER A 15 -1.97 -2.66 -1.96
CA SER A 15 -1.74 -2.38 -3.37
C SER A 15 -2.79 -1.43 -3.91
N GLU A 16 -2.40 -0.55 -4.80
CA GLU A 16 -3.30 0.35 -5.48
C GLU A 16 -2.72 0.78 -6.81
N ILE A 17 -3.60 1.10 -7.75
CA ILE A 17 -3.16 1.66 -9.04
C ILE A 17 -2.80 3.13 -8.83
N ALA A 18 -1.57 3.48 -9.19
CA ALA A 18 -1.07 4.85 -9.14
C ALA A 18 -0.81 5.34 -10.58
N GLY A 19 -0.75 6.65 -10.77
CA GLY A 19 -0.53 7.25 -12.08
C GLY A 19 -1.83 7.39 -12.84
N GLU A 20 -1.72 7.81 -14.09
CA GLU A 20 -2.88 8.06 -14.96
C GLU A 20 -2.66 7.52 -16.37
N GLY A 21 -3.76 7.04 -16.97
CA GLY A 21 -3.76 6.59 -18.35
C GLY A 21 -2.75 5.49 -18.63
N SER A 22 -1.97 5.65 -19.66
CA SER A 22 -0.96 4.66 -20.05
C SER A 22 0.24 4.60 -19.09
N ASN A 23 0.34 5.56 -18.17
CA ASN A 23 1.41 5.58 -17.18
C ASN A 23 0.98 4.98 -15.84
N ALA A 24 -0.20 4.38 -15.79
CA ALA A 24 -0.68 3.75 -14.57
C ALA A 24 0.16 2.51 -14.23
N TYR A 25 0.40 2.31 -12.94
CA TYR A 25 1.18 1.18 -12.48
C TYR A 25 0.66 0.72 -11.12
N LEU A 26 1.00 -0.52 -10.73
CA LEU A 26 0.59 -1.07 -9.44
C LEU A 26 1.61 -0.67 -8.38
N PHE A 27 1.16 0.09 -7.40
CA PHE A 27 1.99 0.50 -6.27
C PHE A 27 1.69 -0.44 -5.10
N THR A 28 2.69 -1.18 -4.66
CA THR A 28 2.53 -2.18 -3.59
C THR A 28 3.52 -1.93 -2.47
N ARG A 29 3.04 -1.99 -1.24
CA ARG A 29 3.88 -1.87 -0.05
C ARG A 29 3.51 -2.94 0.97
N THR A 30 4.52 -3.40 1.71
CA THR A 30 4.33 -4.36 2.78
C THR A 30 4.69 -3.70 4.11
N TYR A 31 3.83 -3.87 5.10
CA TYR A 31 4.01 -3.26 6.41
C TYR A 31 4.07 -4.33 7.49
N TYR A 32 5.18 -4.37 8.22
CA TYR A 32 5.41 -5.32 9.30
C TYR A 32 5.25 -4.62 10.64
N GLY A 33 4.54 -5.25 11.57
CA GLY A 33 4.38 -4.70 12.91
C GLY A 33 3.43 -3.52 13.02
N TYR A 34 2.65 -3.26 11.99
CA TYR A 34 1.65 -2.18 11.98
C TYR A 34 0.26 -2.74 12.20
N THR A 35 -0.62 -1.94 12.81
CA THR A 35 -2.04 -2.25 12.78
C THR A 35 -2.57 -1.91 11.40
N LEU A 36 -3.76 -2.40 11.06
CA LEU A 36 -4.37 -2.10 9.76
C LEU A 36 -4.54 -0.59 9.56
N ALA A 37 -5.00 0.12 10.60
CA ALA A 37 -5.17 1.57 10.53
C ALA A 37 -3.85 2.29 10.28
N GLN A 38 -2.79 1.86 10.96
CA GLN A 38 -1.46 2.44 10.77
C GLN A 38 -0.92 2.15 9.38
N ALA A 39 -1.08 0.91 8.91
CA ALA A 39 -0.62 0.52 7.58
C ALA A 39 -1.31 1.33 6.50
N LYS A 40 -2.62 1.51 6.60
CA LYS A 40 -3.38 2.33 5.66
C LYS A 40 -2.90 3.78 5.64
N ALA A 41 -2.66 4.36 6.81
CA ALA A 41 -2.19 5.74 6.91
C ALA A 41 -0.82 5.89 6.27
N GLN A 42 0.09 4.97 6.54
CA GLN A 42 1.43 5.00 5.94
C GLN A 42 1.37 4.79 4.43
N PHE A 43 0.52 3.89 3.97
CA PHE A 43 0.37 3.63 2.54
C PHE A 43 -0.13 4.87 1.82
N LYS A 44 -1.11 5.56 2.39
CA LYS A 44 -1.66 6.78 1.81
C LYS A 44 -0.58 7.85 1.64
N ILE A 45 0.25 8.04 2.66
CA ILE A 45 1.35 8.99 2.60
C ILE A 45 2.35 8.58 1.51
N ALA A 46 2.67 7.30 1.44
CA ALA A 46 3.63 6.80 0.46
C ALA A 46 3.14 6.98 -0.97
N ILE A 47 1.86 6.65 -1.24
CA ILE A 47 1.33 6.76 -2.60
C ILE A 47 1.16 8.21 -3.03
N GLU A 48 0.81 9.11 -2.12
CA GLU A 48 0.72 10.53 -2.39
C GLU A 48 2.11 11.10 -2.72
N GLY A 49 3.13 10.65 -2.01
CA GLY A 49 4.51 11.04 -2.29
C GLY A 49 4.99 10.58 -3.65
N GLU A 50 4.62 9.37 -4.07
CA GLU A 50 4.98 8.84 -5.39
C GLU A 50 4.28 9.58 -6.53
N GLY A 51 3.09 10.07 -6.28
CA GLY A 51 2.29 10.76 -7.30
C GLY A 51 2.77 12.16 -7.64
N LYS A 52 3.84 12.61 -7.01
CA LYS A 52 4.40 13.93 -7.32
C LYS A 52 5.60 13.79 -8.28
#